data_7cafc894acb77ebea924911818991b19
#
_entry.id   7cafc894acb77ebea924911818991b19
#
_cell.length_a   1.000
_cell.length_b   1.000
_cell.length_c   1.000
_cell.angle_alpha   90.00
_cell.angle_beta   90.00
_cell.angle_gamma   90.00
#
_symmetry.space_group_name_H-M   'P 1'
#
loop_
_entity.id
_entity.type
_entity.pdbx_description
1 polymer ?
#
loop_
_entity_poly.entity_id
_entity_poly.type
_entity_poly.pdbx_seq_one_letter_code
_entity_poly.pdbx_strand_id
1 'polypeptide(L)'
;DSVWWEWGEGHQAPWQSRTMPLYDQEGYRRWAEAGVDIVQVFLDASRDRGVEAFYEYRVNGSDNDLGPVRKIPMKEAHPEWLQWTWNANGYWHCAIEGVGEYKLSIIREIAQRYDVDGIALDFARVCPVLPKGKQWLHRQELTEFMRGVRSVTEAAATDRGRPMLVAARVPEHLLGCHYDGLDVARWCEEQLVDLLALGVRSFDVDIEAFRRIAGPRVRLYPSIDDHHASDGYQTPPVEIYRGAAANWWRQGADGIQTFNFNHAMDFPFGSEVAETHLQCY
;
A
#
# COMPACT_ATOMS: atom_id res chain seq x y z
N ASP A 1 11.20 -7.05 -11.78
CA ASP A 1 11.24 -5.93 -10.82
C ASP A 1 9.97 -5.10 -10.98
N SER A 2 9.48 -4.52 -9.88
CA SER A 2 8.29 -3.68 -9.88
C SER A 2 8.51 -2.40 -9.07
N VAL A 3 7.79 -1.36 -9.44
CA VAL A 3 7.68 -0.12 -8.67
C VAL A 3 6.22 0.07 -8.26
N TRP A 4 6.00 0.50 -7.02
CA TRP A 4 4.68 0.78 -6.47
C TRP A 4 4.56 2.28 -6.28
N TRP A 5 3.73 2.90 -7.12
CA TRP A 5 3.52 4.33 -7.12
C TRP A 5 2.33 4.69 -6.24
N GLU A 6 2.56 5.46 -5.18
CA GLU A 6 1.53 5.98 -4.29
C GLU A 6 1.20 7.43 -4.65
N TRP A 7 -0.10 7.73 -4.75
CA TRP A 7 -0.61 9.07 -4.99
C TRP A 7 -1.80 9.36 -4.07
N GLY A 8 -1.72 10.47 -3.33
CA GLY A 8 -2.86 11.08 -2.65
C GLY A 8 -3.37 10.37 -1.41
N GLU A 9 -2.53 9.64 -0.70
CA GLU A 9 -2.88 8.98 0.57
C GLU A 9 -4.13 8.07 0.50
N GLY A 10 -4.50 7.63 -0.71
CA GLY A 10 -5.69 6.79 -0.94
C GLY A 10 -7.02 7.53 -0.95
N HIS A 11 -7.06 8.87 -0.93
CA HIS A 11 -8.29 9.65 -0.94
C HIS A 11 -8.23 10.96 -1.72
N GLN A 12 -7.14 11.18 -2.43
CA GLN A 12 -6.98 12.25 -3.42
C GLN A 12 -6.40 11.68 -4.71
N ALA A 13 -6.63 12.37 -5.82
CA ALA A 13 -6.13 11.97 -7.11
C ALA A 13 -5.27 13.08 -7.73
N PRO A 14 -4.14 12.77 -8.38
CA PRO A 14 -3.40 13.73 -9.19
C PRO A 14 -4.02 13.96 -10.57
N TRP A 15 -5.23 13.46 -10.81
CA TRP A 15 -6.03 13.65 -12.02
C TRP A 15 -7.46 14.09 -11.69
N GLN A 16 -8.21 14.51 -12.70
CA GLN A 16 -9.65 14.76 -12.56
C GLN A 16 -10.38 13.42 -12.33
N SER A 17 -10.55 13.07 -11.06
CA SER A 17 -11.26 11.87 -10.64
C SER A 17 -12.76 12.12 -10.54
N ARG A 18 -13.57 11.06 -10.72
CA ARG A 18 -15.01 11.07 -10.48
C ARG A 18 -15.36 10.86 -9.03
N THR A 19 -14.42 10.31 -8.25
CA THR A 19 -14.65 9.81 -6.89
C THR A 19 -13.82 10.53 -5.83
N MET A 20 -12.64 11.02 -6.20
CA MET A 20 -11.70 11.67 -5.29
C MET A 20 -11.50 13.14 -5.63
N PRO A 21 -11.25 14.01 -4.64
CA PRO A 21 -10.84 15.38 -4.91
C PRO A 21 -9.45 15.39 -5.58
N LEU A 22 -9.21 16.41 -6.39
CA LEU A 22 -7.90 16.66 -6.98
C LEU A 22 -6.89 16.97 -5.87
N TYR A 23 -5.68 16.46 -6.01
CA TYR A 23 -4.56 16.75 -5.13
C TYR A 23 -4.21 18.24 -5.21
N ASP A 24 -4.46 18.99 -4.11
CA ASP A 24 -4.42 20.45 -4.09
C ASP A 24 -3.02 21.00 -3.76
N GLN A 25 -1.99 20.45 -4.38
CA GLN A 25 -0.66 21.06 -4.39
C GLN A 25 -0.45 21.81 -5.71
N GLU A 26 0.25 22.93 -5.65
CA GLU A 26 0.45 23.82 -6.81
C GLU A 26 1.05 23.08 -8.02
N GLY A 27 2.00 22.18 -7.79
CA GLY A 27 2.62 21.38 -8.85
C GLY A 27 1.60 20.53 -9.61
N TYR A 28 0.73 19.82 -8.90
CA TYR A 28 -0.31 18.97 -9.51
C TYR A 28 -1.36 19.79 -10.25
N ARG A 29 -1.75 20.94 -9.72
CA ARG A 29 -2.68 21.85 -10.43
C ARG A 29 -2.07 22.33 -11.74
N ARG A 30 -0.83 22.75 -11.73
CA ARG A 30 -0.11 23.21 -12.94
C ARG A 30 0.00 22.11 -13.99
N TRP A 31 0.28 20.86 -13.58
CA TRP A 31 0.30 19.74 -14.51
C TRP A 31 -1.09 19.47 -15.10
N ALA A 32 -2.12 19.44 -14.26
CA ALA A 32 -3.50 19.26 -14.72
C ALA A 32 -3.94 20.36 -15.68
N GLU A 33 -3.60 21.64 -15.41
CA GLU A 33 -3.88 22.78 -16.29
C GLU A 33 -3.11 22.69 -17.62
N ALA A 34 -1.90 22.13 -17.59
CA ALA A 34 -1.09 21.87 -18.78
C ALA A 34 -1.54 20.59 -19.55
N GLY A 35 -2.57 19.90 -19.09
CA GLY A 35 -3.04 18.64 -19.69
C GLY A 35 -2.11 17.44 -19.47
N VAL A 36 -1.19 17.53 -18.49
CA VAL A 36 -0.27 16.45 -18.14
C VAL A 36 -0.92 15.52 -17.14
N ASP A 37 -1.08 14.26 -17.53
CA ASP A 37 -1.47 13.18 -16.61
C ASP A 37 -0.20 12.59 -15.98
N ILE A 38 0.09 12.99 -14.74
CA ILE A 38 1.32 12.60 -14.06
C ILE A 38 1.38 11.09 -13.81
N VAL A 39 0.26 10.43 -13.58
CA VAL A 39 0.22 8.97 -13.40
C VAL A 39 0.70 8.29 -14.68
N GLN A 40 0.19 8.75 -15.85
CA GLN A 40 0.60 8.20 -17.13
C GLN A 40 2.10 8.42 -17.40
N VAL A 41 2.64 9.60 -17.04
CA VAL A 41 4.08 9.87 -17.17
C VAL A 41 4.92 8.87 -16.38
N PHE A 42 4.53 8.56 -15.15
CA PHE A 42 5.25 7.58 -14.32
C PHE A 42 5.11 6.14 -14.86
N LEU A 43 3.93 5.78 -15.37
CA LEU A 43 3.71 4.48 -16.00
C LEU A 43 4.57 4.31 -17.26
N ASP A 44 4.60 5.31 -18.12
CA ASP A 44 5.41 5.27 -19.35
C ASP A 44 6.91 5.16 -19.00
N ALA A 45 7.38 5.95 -18.03
CA ALA A 45 8.77 5.88 -17.56
C ALA A 45 9.14 4.51 -16.94
N SER A 46 8.19 3.84 -16.30
CA SER A 46 8.39 2.49 -15.77
C SER A 46 8.49 1.45 -16.90
N ARG A 47 7.59 1.55 -17.88
CA ARG A 47 7.60 0.68 -19.06
C ARG A 47 8.86 0.83 -19.91
N ASP A 48 9.32 2.05 -20.12
CA ASP A 48 10.57 2.33 -20.85
C ASP A 48 11.78 1.67 -20.21
N ARG A 49 11.69 1.37 -18.92
CA ARG A 49 12.75 0.67 -18.16
C ARG A 49 12.49 -0.83 -17.98
N GLY A 50 11.40 -1.34 -18.52
CA GLY A 50 11.02 -2.75 -18.37
C GLY A 50 10.64 -3.13 -16.92
N VAL A 51 10.14 -2.17 -16.13
CA VAL A 51 9.73 -2.36 -14.74
C VAL A 51 8.23 -2.38 -14.65
N GLU A 52 7.66 -3.39 -13.99
CA GLU A 52 6.22 -3.45 -13.70
C GLU A 52 5.81 -2.29 -12.78
N ALA A 53 4.66 -1.68 -13.07
CA ALA A 53 4.15 -0.54 -12.32
C ALA A 53 2.84 -0.88 -11.63
N PHE A 54 2.83 -0.82 -10.30
CA PHE A 54 1.63 -0.96 -9.48
C PHE A 54 1.13 0.41 -9.03
N TYR A 55 -0.20 0.55 -8.95
CA TYR A 55 -0.80 1.65 -8.21
C TYR A 55 -0.88 1.24 -6.73
N GLU A 56 -0.12 1.90 -5.87
CA GLU A 56 -0.22 1.70 -4.42
C GLU A 56 -1.38 2.53 -3.87
N TYR A 57 -2.33 1.84 -3.27
CA TYR A 57 -3.52 2.43 -2.67
C TYR A 57 -3.48 2.26 -1.16
N ARG A 58 -3.32 3.36 -0.42
CA ARG A 58 -3.45 3.34 1.04
C ARG A 58 -4.91 3.16 1.41
N VAL A 59 -5.22 2.04 2.07
CA VAL A 59 -6.59 1.72 2.47
C VAL A 59 -7.11 2.73 3.49
N ASN A 60 -6.22 3.30 4.29
CA ASN A 60 -6.54 4.35 5.24
C ASN A 60 -5.49 5.44 5.22
N GLY A 61 -5.82 6.61 4.73
CA GLY A 61 -4.93 7.77 4.71
C GLY A 61 -5.04 8.59 5.98
N SER A 62 -4.00 9.36 6.30
CA SER A 62 -3.95 10.23 7.49
C SER A 62 -4.49 11.63 7.27
N ASP A 63 -4.70 12.05 6.02
CA ASP A 63 -5.09 13.40 5.60
C ASP A 63 -4.07 14.49 6.04
N ASN A 64 -2.87 14.10 6.44
CA ASN A 64 -1.87 15.05 6.95
C ASN A 64 -1.45 16.08 5.90
N ASP A 65 -1.44 15.67 4.63
CA ASP A 65 -1.04 16.51 3.51
C ASP A 65 -2.07 17.63 3.20
N LEU A 66 -3.28 17.49 3.74
CA LEU A 66 -4.34 18.48 3.57
C LEU A 66 -4.21 19.66 4.54
N GLY A 67 -3.34 19.54 5.54
CA GLY A 67 -3.24 20.49 6.64
C GLY A 67 -4.46 20.44 7.58
N PRO A 68 -4.43 21.24 8.66
CA PRO A 68 -5.40 21.09 9.77
C PRO A 68 -6.85 21.50 9.43
N VAL A 69 -7.09 22.09 8.28
CA VAL A 69 -8.39 22.72 7.94
C VAL A 69 -9.08 22.04 6.75
N ARG A 70 -8.37 21.21 6.01
CA ARG A 70 -8.93 20.55 4.83
C ARG A 70 -9.44 19.17 5.18
N LYS A 71 -10.67 18.91 4.80
CA LYS A 71 -11.30 17.59 4.94
C LYS A 71 -11.57 16.99 3.58
N ILE A 72 -11.55 15.68 3.54
CA ILE A 72 -12.00 14.94 2.37
C ILE A 72 -13.52 15.12 2.24
N PRO A 73 -14.06 15.56 1.10
CA PRO A 73 -15.49 15.81 0.93
C PRO A 73 -16.38 14.64 1.34
N MET A 74 -15.92 13.40 1.04
CA MET A 74 -16.66 12.20 1.43
C MET A 74 -16.69 11.98 2.95
N LYS A 75 -15.64 12.35 3.67
CA LYS A 75 -15.62 12.32 5.15
C LYS A 75 -16.53 13.36 5.77
N GLU A 76 -16.67 14.52 5.12
CA GLU A 76 -17.61 15.56 5.56
C GLU A 76 -19.08 15.16 5.31
N ALA A 77 -19.33 14.54 4.16
CA ALA A 77 -20.66 14.05 3.81
C ALA A 77 -21.12 12.87 4.66
N HIS A 78 -20.16 12.04 5.12
CA HIS A 78 -20.41 10.79 5.85
C HIS A 78 -19.58 10.71 7.15
N PRO A 79 -19.81 11.59 8.14
CA PRO A 79 -19.08 11.53 9.40
C PRO A 79 -19.32 10.22 10.17
N GLU A 80 -20.45 9.54 9.93
CA GLU A 80 -20.77 8.22 10.48
C GLU A 80 -19.89 7.08 9.91
N TRP A 81 -19.19 7.31 8.81
CA TRP A 81 -18.23 6.36 8.21
C TRP A 81 -16.86 6.39 8.87
N LEU A 82 -16.66 7.28 9.85
CA LEU A 82 -15.36 7.49 10.47
C LEU A 82 -15.27 6.83 11.84
N GLN A 83 -14.08 6.36 12.14
CA GLN A 83 -13.67 6.00 13.49
C GLN A 83 -12.66 7.03 14.01
N TRP A 84 -12.85 7.43 15.26
CA TRP A 84 -12.01 8.43 15.90
C TRP A 84 -10.95 7.72 16.75
N THR A 85 -9.71 7.90 16.38
CA THR A 85 -8.55 7.37 17.07
C THR A 85 -7.65 8.53 17.51
N TRP A 86 -6.39 8.48 17.12
CA TRP A 86 -5.45 9.56 17.42
C TRP A 86 -5.44 10.68 16.35
N ASN A 87 -6.03 10.46 15.19
CA ASN A 87 -6.08 11.45 14.11
C ASN A 87 -7.35 12.30 14.20
N ALA A 88 -7.18 13.62 14.25
CA ALA A 88 -8.28 14.59 14.35
C ALA A 88 -9.21 14.59 13.12
N ASN A 89 -8.75 14.12 11.96
CA ASN A 89 -9.55 14.04 10.72
C ASN A 89 -10.38 12.74 10.65
N GLY A 90 -10.24 11.84 11.63
CA GLY A 90 -10.87 10.53 11.64
C GLY A 90 -10.30 9.57 10.60
N TYR A 91 -10.39 8.28 10.89
CA TYR A 91 -10.06 7.22 9.95
C TYR A 91 -11.30 6.58 9.39
N TRP A 92 -11.18 6.00 8.20
CA TRP A 92 -12.25 5.20 7.62
C TRP A 92 -12.55 3.97 8.48
N HIS A 93 -13.83 3.72 8.71
CA HIS A 93 -14.32 2.53 9.38
C HIS A 93 -14.63 1.47 8.31
N CYS A 94 -13.63 0.69 7.91
CA CYS A 94 -13.73 -0.22 6.76
C CYS A 94 -14.68 -1.42 6.97
N ALA A 95 -15.31 -1.58 8.13
CA ALA A 95 -16.40 -2.53 8.32
C ALA A 95 -17.76 -1.97 7.87
N ILE A 96 -17.84 -0.69 7.50
CA ILE A 96 -19.07 -0.09 6.97
C ILE A 96 -19.12 -0.35 5.46
N GLU A 97 -20.20 -0.97 4.98
CA GLU A 97 -20.40 -1.33 3.58
C GLU A 97 -20.18 -0.14 2.64
N GLY A 98 -20.75 1.03 2.93
CA GLY A 98 -20.57 2.24 2.12
C GLY A 98 -19.12 2.69 2.00
N VAL A 99 -18.27 2.46 3.02
CA VAL A 99 -16.82 2.72 2.94
C VAL A 99 -16.15 1.74 1.97
N GLY A 100 -16.52 0.46 2.05
CA GLY A 100 -16.03 -0.56 1.12
C GLY A 100 -16.39 -0.24 -0.33
N GLU A 101 -17.65 0.11 -0.60
CA GLU A 101 -18.14 0.50 -1.93
C GLU A 101 -17.44 1.75 -2.47
N TYR A 102 -17.26 2.77 -1.62
CA TYR A 102 -16.52 3.98 -1.99
C TYR A 102 -15.08 3.66 -2.40
N LYS A 103 -14.37 2.86 -1.62
CA LYS A 103 -12.99 2.44 -1.95
C LYS A 103 -12.93 1.58 -3.21
N LEU A 104 -13.86 0.68 -3.40
CA LEU A 104 -13.97 -0.12 -4.64
C LEU A 104 -14.26 0.76 -5.86
N SER A 105 -15.02 1.85 -5.72
CA SER A 105 -15.25 2.79 -6.82
C SER A 105 -13.95 3.48 -7.26
N ILE A 106 -13.08 3.83 -6.31
CA ILE A 106 -11.75 4.40 -6.57
C ILE A 106 -10.87 3.38 -7.30
N ILE A 107 -10.77 2.16 -6.77
CA ILE A 107 -9.95 1.09 -7.36
C ILE A 107 -10.45 0.76 -8.78
N ARG A 108 -11.77 0.74 -8.99
CA ARG A 108 -12.35 0.53 -10.31
C ARG A 108 -11.99 1.66 -11.28
N GLU A 109 -12.04 2.91 -10.83
CA GLU A 109 -11.62 4.06 -11.67
C GLU A 109 -10.16 3.93 -12.09
N ILE A 110 -9.26 3.60 -11.14
CA ILE A 110 -7.83 3.39 -11.42
C ILE A 110 -7.63 2.26 -12.42
N ALA A 111 -8.25 1.10 -12.17
CA ALA A 111 -8.12 -0.09 -13.01
C ALA A 111 -8.66 0.11 -14.44
N GLN A 112 -9.68 0.96 -14.63
CA GLN A 112 -10.24 1.28 -15.94
C GLN A 112 -9.47 2.37 -16.66
N ARG A 113 -8.88 3.31 -15.91
CA ARG A 113 -8.21 4.47 -16.49
C ARG A 113 -6.77 4.19 -16.88
N TYR A 114 -6.05 3.41 -16.08
CA TYR A 114 -4.62 3.22 -16.22
C TYR A 114 -4.26 1.76 -16.49
N ASP A 115 -3.29 1.58 -17.38
CA ASP A 115 -2.75 0.27 -17.71
C ASP A 115 -1.64 -0.13 -16.72
N VAL A 116 -1.98 -0.21 -15.42
CA VAL A 116 -1.08 -0.69 -14.36
C VAL A 116 -0.96 -2.22 -14.38
N ASP A 117 0.16 -2.76 -13.92
CA ASP A 117 0.38 -4.21 -13.82
C ASP A 117 -0.33 -4.82 -12.59
N GLY A 118 -0.64 -3.99 -11.60
CA GLY A 118 -1.40 -4.40 -10.44
C GLY A 118 -1.85 -3.25 -9.54
N ILE A 119 -2.66 -3.61 -8.57
CA ILE A 119 -3.08 -2.75 -7.45
C ILE A 119 -2.41 -3.27 -6.19
N ALA A 120 -1.67 -2.42 -5.49
CA ALA A 120 -1.08 -2.72 -4.19
C ALA A 120 -1.88 -2.04 -3.08
N LEU A 121 -2.46 -2.82 -2.20
CA LEU A 121 -3.26 -2.33 -1.08
C LEU A 121 -2.40 -2.22 0.18
N ASP A 122 -2.25 -1.02 0.70
CA ASP A 122 -1.48 -0.80 1.93
C ASP A 122 -2.40 -0.79 3.16
N PHE A 123 -2.37 -1.90 3.92
CA PHE A 123 -3.06 -2.03 5.20
C PHE A 123 -2.19 -1.69 6.40
N ALA A 124 -0.89 -1.54 6.20
CA ALA A 124 0.08 -1.45 7.29
C ALA A 124 0.56 -0.02 7.59
N ARG A 125 0.37 0.95 6.65
CA ARG A 125 0.87 2.32 6.82
C ARG A 125 0.09 3.11 7.86
N VAL A 126 -1.22 2.99 7.89
CA VAL A 126 -2.12 3.72 8.80
C VAL A 126 -3.15 2.77 9.40
N CYS A 127 -2.94 2.36 10.62
CA CYS A 127 -3.80 1.44 11.37
C CYS A 127 -4.49 2.16 12.54
N PRO A 128 -5.64 1.63 12.98
CA PRO A 128 -6.40 0.50 12.49
C PRO A 128 -7.36 0.89 11.34
N VAL A 129 -7.57 -0.02 10.40
CA VAL A 129 -8.59 0.10 9.33
C VAL A 129 -9.97 -0.37 9.78
N LEU A 130 -10.03 -1.10 10.89
CA LEU A 130 -11.23 -1.65 11.52
C LEU A 130 -11.38 -1.11 12.95
N PRO A 131 -12.57 -1.20 13.58
CA PRO A 131 -12.83 -0.66 14.91
C PRO A 131 -11.87 -1.19 15.95
N LYS A 132 -11.21 -0.28 16.68
CA LYS A 132 -10.23 -0.61 17.71
C LYS A 132 -10.81 -1.57 18.75
N GLY A 133 -10.08 -2.67 19.02
CA GLY A 133 -10.47 -3.72 19.95
C GLY A 133 -11.52 -4.70 19.42
N LYS A 134 -12.00 -4.52 18.19
CA LYS A 134 -12.95 -5.39 17.50
C LYS A 134 -12.50 -5.81 16.11
N GLN A 135 -11.24 -5.57 15.76
CA GLN A 135 -10.74 -5.76 14.39
C GLN A 135 -11.02 -7.18 13.89
N TRP A 136 -10.68 -8.20 14.68
CA TRP A 136 -10.89 -9.60 14.28
C TRP A 136 -12.37 -9.98 14.13
N LEU A 137 -13.27 -9.33 14.86
CA LEU A 137 -14.72 -9.54 14.69
C LEU A 137 -15.19 -9.05 13.31
N HIS A 138 -14.58 -8.03 12.79
CA HIS A 138 -14.92 -7.39 11.51
C HIS A 138 -14.02 -7.82 10.34
N ARG A 139 -13.24 -8.90 10.47
CA ARG A 139 -12.37 -9.40 9.41
C ARG A 139 -13.11 -9.82 8.14
N GLN A 140 -14.38 -10.24 8.30
CA GLN A 140 -15.18 -10.70 7.16
C GLN A 140 -15.51 -9.56 6.21
N GLU A 141 -15.87 -8.40 6.73
CA GLU A 141 -16.17 -7.21 5.93
C GLU A 141 -14.93 -6.78 5.11
N LEU A 142 -13.74 -6.90 5.71
CA LEU A 142 -12.50 -6.62 4.99
C LEU A 142 -12.18 -7.70 3.94
N THR A 143 -12.52 -8.95 4.21
CA THR A 143 -12.40 -10.04 3.23
C THR A 143 -13.37 -9.84 2.06
N GLU A 144 -14.60 -9.37 2.31
CA GLU A 144 -15.55 -8.99 1.24
C GLU A 144 -15.00 -7.86 0.39
N PHE A 145 -14.38 -6.85 1.02
CA PHE A 145 -13.70 -5.79 0.27
C PHE A 145 -12.60 -6.36 -0.65
N MET A 146 -11.78 -7.30 -0.16
CA MET A 146 -10.75 -7.98 -0.97
C MET A 146 -11.33 -8.78 -2.13
N ARG A 147 -12.49 -9.45 -1.93
CA ARG A 147 -13.21 -10.12 -3.02
C ARG A 147 -13.66 -9.11 -4.08
N GLY A 148 -14.16 -7.96 -3.64
CA GLY A 148 -14.50 -6.85 -4.54
C GLY A 148 -13.29 -6.36 -5.34
N VAL A 149 -12.14 -6.19 -4.71
CA VAL A 149 -10.89 -5.81 -5.40
C VAL A 149 -10.49 -6.86 -6.45
N ARG A 150 -10.51 -8.14 -6.08
CA ARG A 150 -10.20 -9.23 -7.02
C ARG A 150 -11.15 -9.21 -8.22
N SER A 151 -12.45 -9.05 -7.99
CA SER A 151 -13.44 -8.95 -9.07
C SER A 151 -13.16 -7.77 -10.01
N VAL A 152 -12.77 -6.61 -9.48
CA VAL A 152 -12.41 -5.44 -10.30
C VAL A 152 -11.17 -5.71 -11.15
N THR A 153 -10.13 -6.31 -10.56
CA THR A 153 -8.88 -6.59 -11.28
C THR A 153 -9.05 -7.70 -12.32
N GLU A 154 -9.87 -8.71 -12.08
CA GLU A 154 -10.20 -9.76 -13.05
C GLU A 154 -11.00 -9.21 -14.23
N ALA A 155 -11.97 -8.32 -13.98
CA ALA A 155 -12.71 -7.64 -15.05
C ALA A 155 -11.76 -6.80 -15.92
N ALA A 156 -10.90 -6.00 -15.31
CA ALA A 156 -9.91 -5.21 -16.04
C ALA A 156 -8.90 -6.09 -16.80
N ALA A 157 -8.49 -7.22 -16.22
CA ALA A 157 -7.61 -8.19 -16.89
C ALA A 157 -8.28 -8.80 -18.13
N THR A 158 -9.56 -9.11 -18.04
CA THR A 158 -10.35 -9.64 -19.17
C THR A 158 -10.45 -8.62 -20.30
N ASP A 159 -10.78 -7.37 -19.96
CA ASP A 159 -10.96 -6.30 -20.94
C ASP A 159 -9.67 -5.97 -21.70
N ARG A 160 -8.51 -6.04 -21.05
CA ARG A 160 -7.21 -5.70 -21.65
C ARG A 160 -6.39 -6.91 -22.14
N GLY A 161 -6.85 -8.15 -21.88
CA GLY A 161 -6.22 -9.38 -22.33
C GLY A 161 -4.90 -9.72 -21.64
N ARG A 162 -4.64 -9.13 -20.45
CA ARG A 162 -3.46 -9.43 -19.61
C ARG A 162 -3.80 -9.35 -18.13
N PRO A 163 -3.11 -10.10 -17.27
CA PRO A 163 -3.37 -10.07 -15.82
C PRO A 163 -3.25 -8.67 -15.21
N MET A 164 -4.03 -8.40 -14.18
CA MET A 164 -3.84 -7.31 -13.22
C MET A 164 -3.71 -7.94 -11.84
N LEU A 165 -2.53 -7.82 -11.26
CA LEU A 165 -2.18 -8.45 -9.99
C LEU A 165 -2.76 -7.69 -8.80
N VAL A 166 -2.98 -8.41 -7.70
CA VAL A 166 -3.36 -7.82 -6.41
C VAL A 166 -2.23 -8.08 -5.42
N ALA A 167 -1.63 -7.01 -4.93
CA ALA A 167 -0.67 -7.04 -3.84
C ALA A 167 -1.31 -6.48 -2.57
N ALA A 168 -0.89 -6.97 -1.40
CA ALA A 168 -1.28 -6.41 -0.12
C ALA A 168 -0.06 -6.25 0.78
N ARG A 169 0.11 -5.06 1.38
CA ARG A 169 1.10 -4.85 2.43
C ARG A 169 0.45 -5.06 3.79
N VAL A 170 1.02 -5.95 4.57
CA VAL A 170 0.50 -6.45 5.85
C VAL A 170 1.59 -6.45 6.91
N PRO A 171 1.27 -6.52 8.22
CA PRO A 171 2.26 -6.64 9.29
C PRO A 171 3.24 -7.81 9.12
N GLU A 172 4.37 -7.73 9.80
CA GLU A 172 5.51 -8.67 9.76
C GLU A 172 5.18 -10.08 10.26
N HIS A 173 4.14 -10.21 11.07
CA HIS A 173 3.74 -11.45 11.73
C HIS A 173 2.25 -11.73 11.56
N LEU A 174 1.86 -13.00 11.48
CA LEU A 174 0.45 -13.40 11.42
C LEU A 174 -0.34 -12.93 12.65
N LEU A 175 0.30 -12.81 13.80
CA LEU A 175 -0.32 -12.24 15.00
C LEU A 175 -0.66 -10.76 14.81
N GLY A 176 0.22 -9.97 14.19
CA GLY A 176 -0.06 -8.58 13.82
C GLY A 176 -1.24 -8.49 12.85
N CYS A 177 -1.27 -9.34 11.82
CA CYS A 177 -2.41 -9.43 10.92
C CYS A 177 -3.71 -9.73 11.66
N HIS A 178 -3.68 -10.67 12.61
CA HIS A 178 -4.84 -10.99 13.45
C HIS A 178 -5.30 -9.79 14.29
N TYR A 179 -4.36 -9.06 14.92
CA TYR A 179 -4.67 -7.85 15.69
C TYR A 179 -5.32 -6.77 14.83
N ASP A 180 -4.89 -6.64 13.57
CA ASP A 180 -5.44 -5.65 12.65
C ASP A 180 -6.71 -6.13 11.92
N GLY A 181 -7.14 -7.38 12.14
CA GLY A 181 -8.31 -7.97 11.52
C GLY A 181 -8.10 -8.36 10.05
N LEU A 182 -6.84 -8.59 9.66
CA LEU A 182 -6.47 -9.03 8.31
C LEU A 182 -6.44 -10.56 8.27
N ASP A 183 -7.47 -11.18 7.69
CA ASP A 183 -7.55 -12.64 7.53
C ASP A 183 -6.74 -13.10 6.31
N VAL A 184 -5.41 -12.90 6.40
CA VAL A 184 -4.47 -13.18 5.30
C VAL A 184 -4.52 -14.65 4.88
N ALA A 185 -4.74 -15.56 5.82
CA ALA A 185 -4.90 -16.98 5.50
C ALA A 185 -6.08 -17.21 4.55
N ARG A 186 -7.20 -16.57 4.83
CA ARG A 186 -8.41 -16.63 3.99
C ARG A 186 -8.17 -15.97 2.63
N TRP A 187 -7.46 -14.84 2.60
CA TRP A 187 -7.11 -14.18 1.34
C TRP A 187 -6.24 -15.05 0.43
N CYS A 188 -5.29 -15.78 1.01
CA CYS A 188 -4.46 -16.75 0.27
C CYS A 188 -5.27 -17.96 -0.20
N GLU A 189 -6.13 -18.53 0.67
CA GLU A 189 -7.00 -19.66 0.35
C GLU A 189 -7.93 -19.35 -0.82
N GLU A 190 -8.56 -18.18 -0.81
CA GLU A 190 -9.48 -17.72 -1.86
C GLU A 190 -8.78 -17.07 -3.06
N GLN A 191 -7.45 -17.01 -3.07
CA GLN A 191 -6.66 -16.39 -4.14
C GLN A 191 -7.01 -14.91 -4.37
N LEU A 192 -7.29 -14.17 -3.30
CA LEU A 192 -7.62 -12.76 -3.36
C LEU A 192 -6.37 -11.88 -3.51
N VAL A 193 -5.19 -12.43 -3.23
CA VAL A 193 -3.89 -11.78 -3.38
C VAL A 193 -2.93 -12.63 -4.19
N ASP A 194 -2.08 -12.00 -4.97
CA ASP A 194 -1.00 -12.63 -5.74
C ASP A 194 0.35 -12.41 -5.04
N LEU A 195 0.45 -11.35 -4.24
CA LEU A 195 1.67 -10.93 -3.59
C LEU A 195 1.37 -10.32 -2.21
N LEU A 196 2.19 -10.69 -1.22
CA LEU A 196 2.18 -10.10 0.11
C LEU A 196 3.51 -9.38 0.36
N ALA A 197 3.46 -8.08 0.60
CA ALA A 197 4.56 -7.33 1.17
C ALA A 197 4.47 -7.40 2.70
N LEU A 198 5.50 -7.93 3.34
CA LEU A 198 5.50 -8.24 4.76
C LEU A 198 6.30 -7.20 5.52
N GLY A 199 5.62 -6.46 6.33
CA GLY A 199 6.26 -5.55 7.25
C GLY A 199 6.14 -4.08 6.91
N VAL A 200 6.43 -3.31 7.93
CA VAL A 200 6.39 -1.86 7.92
C VAL A 200 7.66 -1.27 8.53
N ARG A 201 8.14 -1.82 9.64
CA ARG A 201 9.15 -1.15 10.46
C ARG A 201 10.05 -2.09 11.26
N SER A 202 10.11 -3.38 10.91
CA SER A 202 10.95 -4.36 11.62
C SER A 202 11.62 -5.32 10.66
N PHE A 203 12.88 -5.67 10.98
CA PHE A 203 13.59 -6.76 10.30
C PHE A 203 13.15 -8.14 10.79
N ASP A 204 12.40 -8.23 11.88
CA ASP A 204 11.84 -9.47 12.39
C ASP A 204 10.55 -9.80 11.63
N VAL A 205 10.68 -10.57 10.55
CA VAL A 205 9.58 -11.00 9.68
C VAL A 205 9.49 -12.52 9.70
N ASP A 206 8.32 -13.08 10.07
CA ASP A 206 8.08 -14.53 10.11
C ASP A 206 7.66 -15.08 8.73
N ILE A 207 8.62 -15.12 7.81
CA ILE A 207 8.40 -15.59 6.43
C ILE A 207 7.93 -17.04 6.40
N GLU A 208 8.44 -17.89 7.28
CA GLU A 208 8.05 -19.30 7.31
C GLU A 208 6.56 -19.48 7.67
N ALA A 209 6.04 -18.69 8.62
CA ALA A 209 4.62 -18.73 8.95
C ALA A 209 3.76 -18.25 7.76
N PHE A 210 4.15 -17.17 7.10
CA PHE A 210 3.45 -16.71 5.91
C PHE A 210 3.53 -17.73 4.77
N ARG A 211 4.69 -18.36 4.54
CA ARG A 211 4.84 -19.39 3.50
C ARG A 211 3.92 -20.59 3.74
N ARG A 212 3.69 -20.99 4.99
CA ARG A 212 2.77 -22.09 5.30
C ARG A 212 1.33 -21.80 4.87
N ILE A 213 0.86 -20.56 4.97
CA ILE A 213 -0.51 -20.19 4.57
C ILE A 213 -0.60 -19.74 3.10
N ALA A 214 0.44 -19.10 2.59
CA ALA A 214 0.50 -18.59 1.21
C ALA A 214 0.71 -19.71 0.17
N GLY A 215 1.35 -20.80 0.56
CA GLY A 215 1.75 -21.85 -0.38
C GLY A 215 2.71 -21.30 -1.46
N PRO A 216 2.84 -22.00 -2.59
CA PRO A 216 3.78 -21.60 -3.64
C PRO A 216 3.24 -20.52 -4.60
N ARG A 217 1.95 -20.23 -4.55
CA ARG A 217 1.28 -19.33 -5.52
C ARG A 217 1.44 -17.86 -5.17
N VAL A 218 1.31 -17.52 -3.88
CA VAL A 218 1.41 -16.13 -3.41
C VAL A 218 2.87 -15.80 -3.15
N ARG A 219 3.35 -14.71 -3.74
CA ARG A 219 4.73 -14.25 -3.56
C ARG A 219 4.88 -13.49 -2.25
N LEU A 220 5.99 -13.71 -1.56
CA LEU A 220 6.29 -13.09 -0.26
C LEU A 220 7.49 -12.15 -0.40
N TYR A 221 7.24 -10.87 -0.14
CA TYR A 221 8.23 -9.80 -0.19
C TYR A 221 8.35 -9.15 1.18
N PRO A 222 9.28 -9.57 2.06
CA PRO A 222 9.57 -8.81 3.26
C PRO A 222 10.03 -7.40 2.90
N SER A 223 9.63 -6.41 3.72
CA SER A 223 9.82 -5.00 3.43
C SER A 223 10.96 -4.42 4.26
N ILE A 224 11.81 -3.64 3.60
CA ILE A 224 12.84 -2.81 4.23
C ILE A 224 12.32 -1.37 4.25
N ASP A 225 12.21 -0.82 5.46
CA ASP A 225 11.91 0.60 5.70
C ASP A 225 13.14 1.24 6.36
N ASP A 226 13.54 2.43 5.96
CA ASP A 226 14.65 3.18 6.56
C ASP A 226 14.29 3.85 7.91
N HIS A 227 12.99 3.88 8.24
CA HIS A 227 12.47 4.44 9.49
C HIS A 227 12.17 3.36 10.55
N HIS A 228 13.14 2.55 10.91
CA HIS A 228 13.00 1.47 11.88
C HIS A 228 12.82 1.96 13.32
N ALA A 229 11.72 2.66 13.60
CA ALA A 229 11.45 3.19 14.93
C ALA A 229 11.04 2.11 15.94
N SER A 230 10.55 0.96 15.47
CA SER A 230 10.03 -0.11 16.33
C SER A 230 11.10 -1.08 16.84
N ASP A 231 12.17 -1.30 16.07
CA ASP A 231 13.28 -2.17 16.46
C ASP A 231 14.56 -1.41 16.86
N GLY A 232 14.51 -0.08 16.82
CA GLY A 232 15.63 0.79 17.22
C GLY A 232 16.67 1.01 16.13
N TYR A 233 16.52 0.42 14.96
CA TYR A 233 17.42 0.64 13.83
C TYR A 233 16.94 1.80 12.97
N GLN A 234 17.45 3.00 13.25
CA GLN A 234 17.34 4.12 12.32
C GLN A 234 18.57 4.14 11.41
N THR A 235 18.33 4.14 10.11
CA THR A 235 19.39 4.18 9.10
C THR A 235 20.50 3.13 9.33
N PRO A 236 20.17 1.84 9.31
CA PRO A 236 21.17 0.79 9.56
C PRO A 236 22.23 0.76 8.46
N PRO A 237 23.46 0.30 8.78
CA PRO A 237 24.51 0.14 7.77
C PRO A 237 24.14 -0.95 6.74
N VAL A 238 24.77 -0.90 5.55
CA VAL A 238 24.49 -1.80 4.43
C VAL A 238 24.60 -3.29 4.80
N GLU A 239 25.47 -3.63 5.74
CA GLU A 239 25.66 -4.99 6.22
C GLU A 239 24.38 -5.54 6.89
N ILE A 240 23.64 -4.72 7.58
CA ILE A 240 22.35 -5.10 8.20
C ILE A 240 21.33 -5.40 7.11
N TYR A 241 21.19 -4.54 6.10
CA TYR A 241 20.28 -4.78 4.97
C TYR A 241 20.64 -6.06 4.23
N ARG A 242 21.92 -6.28 3.91
CA ARG A 242 22.39 -7.50 3.25
C ARG A 242 22.16 -8.75 4.09
N GLY A 243 22.42 -8.65 5.39
CA GLY A 243 22.20 -9.74 6.35
C GLY A 243 20.72 -10.11 6.46
N ALA A 244 19.85 -9.12 6.61
CA ALA A 244 18.40 -9.32 6.66
C ALA A 244 17.88 -9.94 5.36
N ALA A 245 18.24 -9.37 4.21
CA ALA A 245 17.84 -9.89 2.90
C ALA A 245 18.30 -11.34 2.70
N ALA A 246 19.57 -11.66 2.99
CA ALA A 246 20.09 -13.01 2.88
C ALA A 246 19.35 -14.01 3.79
N ASN A 247 19.00 -13.57 5.00
CA ASN A 247 18.22 -14.38 5.95
C ASN A 247 16.79 -14.62 5.46
N TRP A 248 16.12 -13.60 4.90
CA TRP A 248 14.78 -13.72 4.35
C TRP A 248 14.72 -14.64 3.13
N TRP A 249 15.71 -14.56 2.22
CA TRP A 249 15.81 -15.49 1.11
C TRP A 249 15.97 -16.94 1.56
N ARG A 250 16.77 -17.18 2.60
CA ARG A 250 16.92 -18.53 3.18
C ARG A 250 15.62 -19.06 3.81
N GLN A 251 14.76 -18.19 4.29
CA GLN A 251 13.44 -18.53 4.82
C GLN A 251 12.36 -18.69 3.73
N GLY A 252 12.67 -18.41 2.48
CA GLY A 252 11.78 -18.63 1.34
C GLY A 252 11.05 -17.39 0.86
N ALA A 253 11.61 -16.19 1.07
CA ALA A 253 11.14 -14.97 0.40
C ALA A 253 11.32 -15.09 -1.12
N ASP A 254 10.41 -14.52 -1.89
CA ASP A 254 10.45 -14.47 -3.35
C ASP A 254 11.13 -13.20 -3.88
N GLY A 255 11.23 -12.18 -3.05
CA GLY A 255 11.87 -10.90 -3.36
C GLY A 255 11.98 -10.03 -2.10
N ILE A 256 12.40 -8.79 -2.26
CA ILE A 256 12.51 -7.78 -1.20
C ILE A 256 11.77 -6.53 -1.67
N GLN A 257 10.93 -5.97 -0.82
CA GLN A 257 10.37 -4.64 -1.03
C GLN A 257 11.21 -3.61 -0.28
N THR A 258 11.48 -2.47 -0.90
CA THR A 258 12.00 -1.28 -0.22
C THR A 258 10.88 -0.26 -0.08
N PHE A 259 10.67 0.25 1.14
CA PHE A 259 9.65 1.24 1.45
C PHE A 259 10.30 2.47 2.10
N ASN A 260 9.95 3.66 1.63
CA ASN A 260 10.58 4.92 2.07
C ASN A 260 12.12 4.95 1.98
N PHE A 261 12.71 4.04 1.23
CA PHE A 261 14.14 3.81 1.20
C PHE A 261 14.95 4.96 0.62
N ASN A 262 14.34 5.79 -0.21
CA ASN A 262 14.95 6.98 -0.79
C ASN A 262 14.82 8.24 0.09
N HIS A 263 14.06 8.20 1.18
CA HIS A 263 13.87 9.34 2.09
C HIS A 263 15.17 9.79 2.79
N ALA A 264 16.13 8.88 2.92
CA ALA A 264 17.41 9.20 3.49
C ALA A 264 18.16 10.33 2.76
N MET A 265 17.83 10.57 1.51
CA MET A 265 18.41 11.67 0.71
C MET A 265 17.90 13.06 1.12
N ASP A 266 16.71 13.12 1.73
CA ASP A 266 16.04 14.38 2.08
C ASP A 266 16.26 14.83 3.53
N PHE A 267 16.83 13.95 4.35
CA PHE A 267 17.12 14.27 5.76
C PHE A 267 18.58 14.73 5.94
N PRO A 268 18.86 15.59 6.95
CA PRO A 268 20.21 16.05 7.23
C PRO A 268 21.09 14.97 7.88
N PHE A 269 20.88 13.71 7.54
CA PHE A 269 21.63 12.56 8.06
C PHE A 269 22.98 12.34 7.39
N GLY A 270 23.48 13.31 6.66
CA GLY A 270 24.82 13.28 6.10
C GLY A 270 25.02 12.26 4.96
N SER A 271 26.20 12.34 4.36
CA SER A 271 26.62 11.54 3.21
C SER A 271 26.63 10.02 3.44
N GLU A 272 26.84 9.58 4.69
CA GLU A 272 26.95 8.16 5.04
C GLU A 272 25.66 7.37 4.79
N VAL A 273 24.50 7.99 5.04
CA VAL A 273 23.20 7.33 4.83
C VAL A 273 22.87 7.21 3.33
N ALA A 274 23.13 8.26 2.58
CA ALA A 274 22.97 8.24 1.13
C ALA A 274 23.90 7.19 0.48
N GLU A 275 25.14 7.05 0.98
CA GLU A 275 26.06 6.01 0.54
C GLU A 275 25.53 4.60 0.82
N THR A 276 24.98 4.38 2.01
CA THR A 276 24.40 3.07 2.37
C THR A 276 23.26 2.69 1.42
N HIS A 277 22.36 3.61 1.13
CA HIS A 277 21.24 3.35 0.23
C HIS A 277 21.69 3.09 -1.21
N LEU A 278 22.64 3.85 -1.72
CA LEU A 278 23.20 3.61 -3.05
C LEU A 278 23.90 2.26 -3.17
N GLN A 279 24.46 1.73 -2.09
CA GLN A 279 25.11 0.42 -2.09
C GLN A 279 24.11 -0.75 -2.03
N CYS A 280 22.86 -0.50 -1.71
CA CYS A 280 21.80 -1.52 -1.69
C CYS A 280 21.16 -1.73 -3.08
N TYR A 281 21.26 -0.75 -3.96
CA TYR A 281 20.84 -0.84 -5.36
C TYR A 281 22.03 -1.22 -6.23
#